data_c6b6aa064f32f909ab483d86db39ff26
#
_entry.id   c6b6aa064f32f909ab483d86db39ff26
#
_cell.length_a   1.000
_cell.length_b   1.000
_cell.length_c   1.000
_cell.angle_alpha   90.00
_cell.angle_beta   90.00
_cell.angle_gamma   90.00
#
_symmetry.space_group_name_H-M   'P 1'
#
loop_
_entity.id
_entity.type
_entity.pdbx_description
1 polymer ?
#
loop_
_entity_poly.entity_id
_entity_poly.type
_entity_poly.pdbx_seq_one_letter_code
_entity_poly.pdbx_strand_id
1 'polypeptide(L)'
;MKNNLSSRRRFIRNTVVAGGLSLLGANAALAKPASNQPVPTLKGKKVLFVFGGWDGHDPEPSRDLFVPWMREEGADVTVSDNLDVYLNEDLMNSLDLVVQIWTMGQISGDQEKGLLKAVRNGCGIAGWHGGLCDAFRNNVEYQFMTGGQWVSHPGGVIDYRVDIIDRDDPITSGLNDFAMHSEQYYMHVDPNVKVLAATTFTDEHANWIGGAVMPQVWKKYYGDGRVFYSALGHVIGDFEVHEALEIQKRGIRWAAESKYHPHEEWLSPIYK
;
A
#
# COMPACT_ATOMS: atom_id res chain seq x y z
N MET A 1 -35.99 29.12 40.53
CA MET A 1 -34.52 29.05 40.49
C MET A 1 -34.09 29.08 39.04
N LYS A 2 -33.43 30.15 38.59
CA LYS A 2 -33.10 30.43 37.19
C LYS A 2 -31.72 29.83 36.89
N ASN A 3 -31.64 28.93 35.92
CA ASN A 3 -30.37 28.38 35.42
C ASN A 3 -29.74 29.35 34.44
N ASN A 4 -28.56 29.80 34.79
CA ASN A 4 -27.67 30.56 33.91
C ASN A 4 -26.90 29.62 32.97
N LEU A 5 -27.27 29.64 31.72
CA LEU A 5 -26.42 29.19 30.61
C LEU A 5 -25.92 30.45 29.90
N SER A 6 -24.76 30.94 30.26
CA SER A 6 -24.16 32.03 29.53
C SER A 6 -22.65 31.79 29.35
N SER A 7 -22.23 31.96 28.11
CA SER A 7 -20.99 32.55 27.73
C SER A 7 -19.77 31.68 27.54
N ARG A 8 -19.72 30.98 26.39
CA ARG A 8 -18.45 30.65 25.71
C ARG A 8 -18.33 31.25 24.29
N ARG A 9 -19.05 32.36 24.01
CA ARG A 9 -19.00 33.06 22.72
C ARG A 9 -18.67 34.53 22.89
N ARG A 10 -17.51 34.88 23.46
CA ARG A 10 -17.04 36.28 23.46
C ARG A 10 -15.58 36.40 23.70
N PHE A 11 -14.75 35.95 22.72
CA PHE A 11 -13.31 36.29 22.77
C PHE A 11 -12.71 36.46 21.38
N ILE A 12 -13.39 37.04 20.43
CA ILE A 12 -12.77 37.61 19.23
C ILE A 12 -13.52 38.89 18.85
N ARG A 13 -13.08 40.02 19.41
CA ARG A 13 -13.24 41.34 18.79
C ARG A 13 -12.38 42.35 19.55
N ASN A 14 -11.46 42.88 18.84
CA ASN A 14 -10.69 44.12 19.01
C ASN A 14 -9.21 43.88 19.08
N THR A 15 -8.54 44.00 17.95
CA THR A 15 -7.35 44.80 17.87
C THR A 15 -7.32 45.47 16.50
N VAL A 16 -7.27 46.76 16.53
CA VAL A 16 -7.33 47.75 15.44
C VAL A 16 -5.93 48.00 14.92
N VAL A 17 -5.80 47.95 13.61
CA VAL A 17 -5.00 48.80 12.69
C VAL A 17 -3.85 49.60 13.30
N ALA A 18 -2.63 49.27 12.87
CA ALA A 18 -1.56 50.24 12.63
C ALA A 18 -0.79 49.82 11.38
N GLY A 19 -0.68 50.73 10.43
CA GLY A 19 -0.12 50.50 9.11
C GLY A 19 1.37 50.23 9.11
N GLY A 20 1.79 49.41 8.17
CA GLY A 20 3.16 49.19 7.82
C GLY A 20 3.24 48.59 6.44
N LEU A 21 3.79 49.30 5.48
CA LEU A 21 4.15 48.78 4.17
C LEU A 21 4.96 47.50 4.34
N SER A 22 4.41 46.38 3.94
CA SER A 22 5.17 45.10 3.84
C SER A 22 5.39 44.79 2.39
N LEU A 23 6.62 44.80 1.99
CA LEU A 23 7.14 44.25 0.77
C LEU A 23 6.50 42.88 0.50
N LEU A 24 5.89 42.73 -0.66
CA LEU A 24 5.48 41.44 -1.24
C LEU A 24 6.74 40.60 -1.51
N GLY A 25 7.20 39.91 -0.48
CA GLY A 25 8.12 38.80 -0.64
C GLY A 25 7.33 37.63 -1.24
N ALA A 26 7.46 37.43 -2.54
CA ALA A 26 7.06 36.17 -3.17
C ALA A 26 7.91 35.07 -2.53
N ASN A 27 7.33 34.33 -1.57
CA ASN A 27 7.84 33.03 -1.19
C ASN A 27 7.61 32.12 -2.40
N ALA A 28 8.50 32.14 -3.37
CA ALA A 28 8.71 31.05 -4.26
C ALA A 28 9.11 29.86 -3.37
N ALA A 29 8.18 28.97 -3.09
CA ALA A 29 8.51 27.66 -2.57
C ALA A 29 9.51 27.07 -3.58
N LEU A 30 10.78 27.04 -3.19
CA LEU A 30 11.79 26.32 -3.93
C LEU A 30 11.32 24.87 -3.96
N ALA A 31 10.78 24.44 -5.11
CA ALA A 31 10.55 23.04 -5.38
C ALA A 31 11.86 22.32 -5.05
N LYS A 32 11.84 21.42 -4.07
CA LYS A 32 12.96 20.51 -3.84
C LYS A 32 13.30 19.89 -5.18
N PRO A 33 14.57 19.89 -5.61
CA PRO A 33 14.95 19.19 -6.82
C PRO A 33 14.50 17.73 -6.65
N ALA A 34 13.77 17.21 -7.66
CA ALA A 34 13.47 15.80 -7.74
C ALA A 34 14.77 15.04 -7.46
N SER A 35 14.75 14.14 -6.49
CA SER A 35 15.94 13.37 -6.11
C SER A 35 16.43 12.66 -7.38
N ASN A 36 17.66 12.96 -7.82
CA ASN A 36 18.36 12.26 -8.91
C ASN A 36 18.76 10.83 -8.51
N GLN A 37 18.02 10.21 -7.61
CA GLN A 37 18.22 8.80 -7.28
C GLN A 37 17.75 7.97 -8.48
N PRO A 38 18.60 7.09 -8.99
CA PRO A 38 18.18 6.18 -10.05
C PRO A 38 16.95 5.40 -9.59
N VAL A 39 15.96 5.31 -10.47
CA VAL A 39 14.76 4.48 -10.19
C VAL A 39 15.23 3.06 -9.91
N PRO A 40 14.89 2.45 -8.77
CA PRO A 40 15.28 1.09 -8.46
C PRO A 40 14.84 0.14 -9.58
N THR A 41 15.67 -0.84 -9.90
CA THR A 41 15.35 -1.90 -10.86
C THR A 41 15.39 -3.25 -10.17
N LEU A 42 14.83 -4.28 -10.81
CA LEU A 42 14.88 -5.65 -10.27
C LEU A 42 16.16 -6.41 -10.72
N LYS A 43 17.09 -5.73 -11.36
CA LYS A 43 18.30 -6.37 -11.91
C LYS A 43 19.10 -7.10 -10.82
N GLY A 44 19.26 -8.41 -11.02
CA GLY A 44 20.00 -9.29 -10.11
C GLY A 44 19.29 -9.64 -8.82
N LYS A 45 18.02 -9.20 -8.63
CA LYS A 45 17.22 -9.56 -7.46
C LYS A 45 16.68 -10.98 -7.58
N LYS A 46 16.67 -11.70 -6.47
CA LYS A 46 16.02 -13.01 -6.36
C LYS A 46 14.60 -12.82 -5.87
N VAL A 47 13.64 -13.15 -6.71
CA VAL A 47 12.22 -12.95 -6.46
C VAL A 47 11.48 -14.28 -6.41
N LEU A 48 10.65 -14.48 -5.41
CA LEU A 48 9.68 -15.55 -5.36
C LEU A 48 8.29 -14.97 -5.66
N PHE A 49 7.65 -15.46 -6.73
CA PHE A 49 6.27 -15.13 -7.07
C PHE A 49 5.37 -16.30 -6.66
N VAL A 50 4.48 -16.06 -5.68
CA VAL A 50 3.53 -17.06 -5.17
C VAL A 50 2.12 -16.64 -5.55
N PHE A 51 1.39 -17.53 -6.22
CA PHE A 51 0.04 -17.24 -6.71
C PHE A 51 -0.91 -18.41 -6.48
N GLY A 52 -2.19 -18.11 -6.35
CA GLY A 52 -3.25 -19.09 -6.15
C GLY A 52 -4.37 -18.62 -5.23
N GLY A 53 -5.00 -19.56 -4.55
CA GLY A 53 -6.17 -19.29 -3.74
C GLY A 53 -7.44 -19.21 -4.58
N TRP A 54 -8.25 -18.18 -4.42
CA TRP A 54 -9.51 -18.03 -5.15
C TRP A 54 -9.29 -17.47 -6.56
N ASP A 55 -9.76 -18.18 -7.58
CA ASP A 55 -9.56 -17.87 -9.00
C ASP A 55 -10.21 -16.54 -9.44
N GLY A 56 -11.23 -16.07 -8.70
CA GLY A 56 -11.94 -14.81 -9.04
C GLY A 56 -11.07 -13.53 -8.97
N HIS A 57 -9.84 -13.63 -8.46
CA HIS A 57 -8.86 -12.54 -8.45
C HIS A 57 -7.74 -12.74 -9.47
N ASP A 58 -7.96 -13.51 -10.52
CA ASP A 58 -7.05 -13.70 -11.65
C ASP A 58 -5.59 -14.00 -11.24
N PRO A 59 -5.31 -15.01 -10.35
CA PRO A 59 -3.94 -15.28 -9.92
C PRO A 59 -3.02 -15.71 -11.07
N GLU A 60 -3.50 -16.53 -12.02
CA GLU A 60 -2.70 -16.94 -13.18
C GLU A 60 -2.49 -15.79 -14.19
N PRO A 61 -3.51 -15.02 -14.62
CA PRO A 61 -3.30 -13.83 -15.43
C PRO A 61 -2.36 -12.82 -14.77
N SER A 62 -2.43 -12.67 -13.46
CA SER A 62 -1.50 -11.81 -12.70
C SER A 62 -0.05 -12.29 -12.80
N ARG A 63 0.20 -13.61 -12.67
CA ARG A 63 1.51 -14.21 -12.91
C ARG A 63 1.98 -13.93 -14.34
N ASP A 64 1.11 -14.08 -15.32
CA ASP A 64 1.44 -13.95 -16.75
C ASP A 64 1.76 -12.51 -17.14
N LEU A 65 1.23 -11.51 -16.42
CA LEU A 65 1.59 -10.11 -16.61
C LEU A 65 2.89 -9.75 -15.89
N PHE A 66 3.02 -10.10 -14.61
CA PHE A 66 4.11 -9.56 -13.78
C PHE A 66 5.40 -10.37 -13.83
N VAL A 67 5.36 -11.69 -14.00
CA VAL A 67 6.57 -12.53 -14.05
C VAL A 67 7.43 -12.21 -15.27
N PRO A 68 6.90 -12.13 -16.52
CA PRO A 68 7.71 -11.72 -17.67
C PRO A 68 8.32 -10.33 -17.48
N TRP A 69 7.53 -9.36 -17.01
CA TRP A 69 8.04 -8.02 -16.74
C TRP A 69 9.19 -8.01 -15.71
N MET A 70 9.09 -8.76 -14.60
CA MET A 70 10.17 -8.83 -13.62
C MET A 70 11.44 -9.45 -14.20
N ARG A 71 11.30 -10.45 -15.07
CA ARG A 71 12.44 -11.08 -15.77
C ARG A 71 13.08 -10.11 -16.78
N GLU A 72 12.28 -9.32 -17.49
CA GLU A 72 12.77 -8.26 -18.39
C GLU A 72 13.53 -7.18 -17.62
N GLU A 73 13.13 -6.87 -16.38
CA GLU A 73 13.85 -5.99 -15.46
C GLU A 73 15.17 -6.61 -14.94
N GLY A 74 15.43 -7.88 -15.24
CA GLY A 74 16.64 -8.60 -14.87
C GLY A 74 16.57 -9.36 -13.54
N ALA A 75 15.38 -9.62 -13.01
CA ALA A 75 15.19 -10.46 -11.83
C ALA A 75 15.36 -11.96 -12.14
N ASP A 76 15.88 -12.69 -11.16
CA ASP A 76 15.81 -14.15 -11.10
C ASP A 76 14.52 -14.55 -10.38
N VAL A 77 13.52 -14.99 -11.16
CA VAL A 77 12.16 -15.21 -10.66
C VAL A 77 11.84 -16.70 -10.55
N THR A 78 11.70 -17.17 -9.33
CA THR A 78 11.09 -18.46 -8.97
C THR A 78 9.58 -18.27 -8.87
N VAL A 79 8.80 -19.19 -9.45
CA VAL A 79 7.33 -19.15 -9.44
C VAL A 79 6.81 -20.36 -8.69
N SER A 80 5.83 -20.18 -7.82
CA SER A 80 5.17 -21.27 -7.08
C SER A 80 3.66 -21.06 -7.00
N ASP A 81 2.92 -22.11 -7.25
CA ASP A 81 1.48 -22.24 -7.04
C ASP A 81 1.16 -22.99 -5.74
N ASN A 82 2.13 -23.12 -4.85
CA ASN A 82 2.02 -23.86 -3.62
C ASN A 82 2.69 -23.12 -2.46
N LEU A 83 2.02 -23.03 -1.30
CA LEU A 83 2.54 -22.37 -0.08
C LEU A 83 3.65 -23.19 0.62
N ASP A 84 3.84 -24.47 0.28
CA ASP A 84 4.96 -25.27 0.82
C ASP A 84 6.33 -24.67 0.44
N VAL A 85 6.38 -23.81 -0.56
CA VAL A 85 7.61 -23.08 -0.92
C VAL A 85 8.15 -22.27 0.27
N TYR A 86 7.31 -21.82 1.18
CA TYR A 86 7.70 -21.10 2.40
C TYR A 86 8.43 -21.96 3.43
N LEU A 87 8.32 -23.30 3.33
CA LEU A 87 9.08 -24.26 4.16
C LEU A 87 10.53 -24.42 3.73
N ASN A 88 10.88 -23.99 2.50
CA ASN A 88 12.26 -24.09 2.00
C ASN A 88 13.12 -22.96 2.58
N GLU A 89 13.75 -23.23 3.71
CA GLU A 89 14.53 -22.23 4.46
C GLU A 89 15.69 -21.66 3.65
N ASP A 90 16.39 -22.47 2.84
CA ASP A 90 17.52 -22.01 2.03
C ASP A 90 17.06 -21.03 0.95
N LEU A 91 15.96 -21.35 0.27
CA LEU A 91 15.34 -20.46 -0.70
C LEU A 91 14.93 -19.15 -0.01
N MET A 92 14.10 -19.24 1.03
CA MET A 92 13.54 -18.07 1.72
C MET A 92 14.63 -17.12 2.27
N ASN A 93 15.73 -17.65 2.77
CA ASN A 93 16.88 -16.85 3.24
C ASN A 93 17.63 -16.16 2.08
N SER A 94 17.58 -16.72 0.88
CA SER A 94 18.26 -16.16 -0.30
C SER A 94 17.50 -15.05 -1.00
N LEU A 95 16.18 -14.91 -0.77
CA LEU A 95 15.30 -14.01 -1.50
C LEU A 95 15.55 -12.55 -1.14
N ASP A 96 15.38 -11.68 -2.12
CA ASP A 96 15.29 -10.24 -1.96
C ASP A 96 13.82 -9.78 -1.84
N LEU A 97 12.90 -10.51 -2.49
CA LEU A 97 11.49 -10.16 -2.55
C LEU A 97 10.60 -11.40 -2.63
N VAL A 98 9.48 -11.37 -1.92
CA VAL A 98 8.31 -12.21 -2.18
C VAL A 98 7.23 -11.34 -2.81
N VAL A 99 6.67 -11.73 -3.95
CA VAL A 99 5.42 -11.21 -4.51
C VAL A 99 4.35 -12.26 -4.29
N GLN A 100 3.32 -11.92 -3.52
CA GLN A 100 2.26 -12.87 -3.17
C GLN A 100 0.90 -12.40 -3.69
N ILE A 101 0.23 -13.31 -4.42
CA ILE A 101 -1.15 -13.18 -4.90
C ILE A 101 -1.90 -14.46 -4.54
N TRP A 102 -2.37 -14.54 -3.30
CA TRP A 102 -3.04 -15.72 -2.75
C TRP A 102 -4.29 -15.32 -1.97
N THR A 103 -5.46 -15.38 -2.57
CA THR A 103 -6.70 -14.91 -1.95
C THR A 103 -7.44 -16.02 -1.21
N MET A 104 -7.99 -15.69 -0.01
CA MET A 104 -8.89 -16.56 0.78
C MET A 104 -8.32 -17.95 1.02
N GLY A 105 -7.05 -18.07 1.37
CA GLY A 105 -6.38 -19.32 1.67
C GLY A 105 -6.31 -19.63 3.15
N GLN A 106 -5.74 -20.79 3.42
CA GLN A 106 -5.24 -21.16 4.74
C GLN A 106 -3.74 -21.41 4.63
N ILE A 107 -2.99 -20.95 5.62
CA ILE A 107 -1.57 -21.17 5.74
C ILE A 107 -1.29 -21.96 7.02
N SER A 108 -0.42 -22.96 6.96
CA SER A 108 -0.01 -23.68 8.18
C SER A 108 0.92 -22.82 9.03
N GLY A 109 1.00 -23.10 10.33
CA GLY A 109 1.89 -22.34 11.23
C GLY A 109 3.36 -22.37 10.82
N ASP A 110 3.84 -23.47 10.21
CA ASP A 110 5.23 -23.56 9.75
C ASP A 110 5.45 -22.77 8.44
N GLN A 111 4.51 -22.79 7.50
CA GLN A 111 4.54 -21.96 6.30
C GLN A 111 4.52 -20.47 6.66
N GLU A 112 3.58 -20.06 7.54
CA GLU A 112 3.50 -18.68 8.05
C GLU A 112 4.82 -18.26 8.71
N LYS A 113 5.36 -19.09 9.59
CA LYS A 113 6.63 -18.84 10.27
C LYS A 113 7.80 -18.67 9.30
N GLY A 114 7.85 -19.48 8.23
CA GLY A 114 8.88 -19.37 7.19
C GLY A 114 8.79 -18.02 6.45
N LEU A 115 7.59 -17.61 6.03
CA LEU A 115 7.35 -16.33 5.39
C LEU A 115 7.70 -15.15 6.32
N LEU A 116 7.13 -15.13 7.53
CA LEU A 116 7.36 -14.06 8.51
C LEU A 116 8.83 -13.91 8.89
N LYS A 117 9.56 -15.04 9.03
CA LYS A 117 11.00 -15.05 9.30
C LYS A 117 11.79 -14.39 8.17
N ALA A 118 11.49 -14.74 6.92
CA ALA A 118 12.17 -14.15 5.77
C ALA A 118 11.97 -12.63 5.71
N VAL A 119 10.72 -12.17 5.85
CA VAL A 119 10.42 -10.73 5.81
C VAL A 119 11.06 -10.01 6.99
N ARG A 120 10.93 -10.53 8.21
CA ARG A 120 11.55 -9.93 9.40
C ARG A 120 13.07 -9.76 9.27
N ASN A 121 13.73 -10.66 8.54
CA ASN A 121 15.18 -10.66 8.30
C ASN A 121 15.59 -9.88 7.04
N GLY A 122 14.70 -9.05 6.49
CA GLY A 122 15.04 -8.11 5.43
C GLY A 122 14.61 -8.50 4.01
N CYS A 123 13.97 -9.66 3.78
CA CYS A 123 13.29 -9.92 2.51
C CYS A 123 12.12 -8.95 2.35
N GLY A 124 11.97 -8.30 1.20
CA GLY A 124 10.79 -7.52 0.91
C GLY A 124 9.57 -8.39 0.65
N ILE A 125 8.37 -7.84 0.88
CA ILE A 125 7.13 -8.45 0.41
C ILE A 125 6.26 -7.42 -0.31
N ALA A 126 5.67 -7.80 -1.43
CA ALA A 126 4.73 -7.01 -2.19
C ALA A 126 3.54 -7.85 -2.62
N GLY A 127 2.38 -7.23 -2.72
CA GLY A 127 1.18 -7.87 -3.22
C GLY A 127 0.04 -6.87 -3.33
N TRP A 128 -1.07 -7.34 -3.84
CA TRP A 128 -2.22 -6.47 -4.08
C TRP A 128 -3.54 -7.14 -3.82
N HIS A 129 -4.54 -6.32 -3.63
CA HIS A 129 -5.94 -6.67 -3.49
C HIS A 129 -6.14 -7.79 -2.47
N GLY A 130 -7.03 -8.76 -2.76
CA GLY A 130 -7.20 -9.94 -1.92
C GLY A 130 -5.98 -10.85 -1.86
N GLY A 131 -5.09 -10.77 -2.84
CA GLY A 131 -3.90 -11.63 -2.93
C GLY A 131 -2.87 -11.42 -1.82
N LEU A 132 -2.93 -10.28 -1.11
CA LEU A 132 -2.11 -10.04 0.08
C LEU A 132 -2.97 -9.81 1.32
N CYS A 133 -3.85 -8.80 1.33
CA CYS A 133 -4.58 -8.43 2.56
C CYS A 133 -5.92 -9.17 2.76
N ASP A 134 -6.25 -10.15 1.93
CA ASP A 134 -7.33 -11.12 2.13
C ASP A 134 -6.84 -12.57 1.98
N ALA A 135 -5.55 -12.80 2.10
CA ALA A 135 -4.95 -14.12 1.90
C ALA A 135 -5.29 -15.07 3.05
N PHE A 136 -4.98 -14.69 4.27
CA PHE A 136 -5.06 -15.57 5.44
C PHE A 136 -5.80 -14.88 6.58
N ARG A 137 -7.12 -14.84 6.51
CA ARG A 137 -8.02 -14.07 7.39
C ARG A 137 -7.89 -14.39 8.88
N ASN A 138 -7.44 -15.59 9.23
CA ASN A 138 -7.34 -16.05 10.62
C ASN A 138 -5.94 -15.88 11.24
N ASN A 139 -4.98 -15.38 10.47
CA ASN A 139 -3.58 -15.30 10.85
C ASN A 139 -3.20 -13.87 11.27
N VAL A 140 -3.27 -13.59 12.57
CA VAL A 140 -3.06 -12.24 13.11
C VAL A 140 -1.62 -11.73 12.92
N GLU A 141 -0.61 -12.60 13.01
CA GLU A 141 0.78 -12.22 12.76
C GLU A 141 1.02 -11.87 11.28
N TYR A 142 0.35 -12.58 10.38
CA TYR A 142 0.37 -12.26 8.96
C TYR A 142 -0.26 -10.87 8.70
N GLN A 143 -1.41 -10.58 9.30
CA GLN A 143 -2.07 -9.26 9.20
C GLN A 143 -1.19 -8.15 9.80
N PHE A 144 -0.50 -8.44 10.89
CA PHE A 144 0.46 -7.50 11.49
C PHE A 144 1.65 -7.22 10.56
N MET A 145 2.11 -8.21 9.80
CA MET A 145 3.13 -8.03 8.77
C MET A 145 2.62 -7.16 7.62
N THR A 146 1.45 -7.48 7.04
CA THR A 146 0.92 -6.80 5.86
C THR A 146 0.42 -5.38 6.14
N GLY A 147 0.01 -5.12 7.39
CA GLY A 147 -0.50 -3.82 7.81
C GLY A 147 -1.97 -3.57 7.50
N GLY A 148 -2.71 -4.59 7.10
CA GLY A 148 -4.14 -4.48 6.88
C GLY A 148 -4.84 -5.80 6.65
N GLN A 149 -6.16 -5.74 6.77
CA GLN A 149 -7.06 -6.86 6.50
C GLN A 149 -8.29 -6.35 5.76
N TRP A 150 -8.65 -7.01 4.67
CA TRP A 150 -9.92 -6.78 3.98
C TRP A 150 -11.12 -7.04 4.91
N VAL A 151 -12.13 -6.20 4.79
CA VAL A 151 -13.38 -6.30 5.53
C VAL A 151 -14.57 -6.44 4.61
N SER A 152 -14.68 -5.55 3.60
CA SER A 152 -15.82 -5.50 2.69
C SER A 152 -15.49 -4.69 1.44
N HIS A 153 -16.32 -4.82 0.41
CA HIS A 153 -16.38 -3.96 -0.78
C HIS A 153 -17.85 -3.63 -1.11
N PRO A 154 -18.47 -2.71 -0.34
CA PRO A 154 -19.88 -2.36 -0.52
C PRO A 154 -20.17 -1.87 -1.94
N GLY A 155 -21.16 -2.49 -2.58
CA GLY A 155 -21.51 -2.24 -3.99
C GLY A 155 -20.88 -3.20 -5.00
N GLY A 156 -19.92 -4.04 -4.57
CA GLY A 156 -19.17 -4.93 -5.48
C GLY A 156 -18.24 -4.14 -6.38
N VAL A 157 -18.27 -4.39 -7.68
CA VAL A 157 -17.53 -3.63 -8.70
C VAL A 157 -18.29 -2.34 -8.99
N ILE A 158 -17.66 -1.21 -8.69
CA ILE A 158 -18.24 0.14 -8.82
C ILE A 158 -17.23 1.14 -9.39
N ASP A 159 -17.70 2.27 -9.85
CA ASP A 159 -16.85 3.40 -10.19
C ASP A 159 -16.46 4.17 -8.93
N TYR A 160 -15.16 4.37 -8.71
CA TYR A 160 -14.66 5.18 -7.63
C TYR A 160 -13.37 5.92 -7.99
N ARG A 161 -13.01 6.91 -7.18
CA ARG A 161 -11.79 7.69 -7.34
C ARG A 161 -10.73 7.24 -6.35
N VAL A 162 -9.50 7.22 -6.82
CA VAL A 162 -8.29 7.08 -6.00
C VAL A 162 -7.56 8.40 -5.98
N ASP A 163 -7.32 8.92 -4.78
CA ASP A 163 -6.59 10.17 -4.54
C ASP A 163 -5.15 9.86 -4.11
N ILE A 164 -4.18 10.47 -4.77
CA ILE A 164 -2.76 10.38 -4.40
C ILE A 164 -2.52 11.27 -3.17
N ILE A 165 -2.20 10.65 -2.04
CA ILE A 165 -2.00 11.33 -0.75
C ILE A 165 -0.57 11.84 -0.61
N ASP A 166 0.44 11.02 -0.94
CA ASP A 166 1.84 11.43 -0.93
C ASP A 166 2.38 11.53 -2.36
N ARG A 167 2.50 12.77 -2.86
CA ARG A 167 2.96 13.05 -4.24
C ARG A 167 4.48 13.11 -4.37
N ASP A 168 5.20 13.12 -3.24
CA ASP A 168 6.66 13.17 -3.20
C ASP A 168 7.28 11.77 -3.06
N ASP A 169 6.49 10.75 -2.70
CA ASP A 169 6.97 9.38 -2.57
C ASP A 169 7.36 8.80 -3.95
N PRO A 170 8.50 8.13 -4.08
CA PRO A 170 8.93 7.54 -5.36
C PRO A 170 7.90 6.63 -6.03
N ILE A 171 7.02 5.99 -5.26
CA ILE A 171 5.99 5.08 -5.80
C ILE A 171 4.89 5.87 -6.52
N THR A 172 4.51 7.05 -6.00
CA THR A 172 3.36 7.83 -6.47
C THR A 172 3.76 9.13 -7.15
N SER A 173 5.04 9.52 -7.08
CA SER A 173 5.54 10.75 -7.68
C SER A 173 5.23 10.83 -9.18
N GLY A 174 4.68 11.99 -9.59
CA GLY A 174 4.31 12.27 -10.98
C GLY A 174 3.02 11.60 -11.45
N LEU A 175 2.34 10.81 -10.60
CA LEU A 175 1.01 10.27 -10.90
C LEU A 175 -0.08 11.26 -10.49
N ASN A 176 -1.20 11.23 -11.21
CA ASN A 176 -2.40 11.99 -10.88
C ASN A 176 -3.39 11.13 -10.11
N ASP A 177 -4.38 11.78 -9.50
CA ASP A 177 -5.59 11.10 -9.02
C ASP A 177 -6.32 10.48 -10.22
N PHE A 178 -6.89 9.31 -10.04
CA PHE A 178 -7.46 8.54 -11.13
C PHE A 178 -8.78 7.85 -10.76
N ALA A 179 -9.50 7.39 -11.77
CA ALA A 179 -10.71 6.60 -11.60
C ALA A 179 -10.42 5.11 -11.74
N MET A 180 -11.14 4.30 -10.99
CA MET A 180 -11.19 2.84 -11.10
C MET A 180 -12.64 2.41 -11.32
N HIS A 181 -12.82 1.32 -12.06
CA HIS A 181 -14.04 0.54 -12.11
C HIS A 181 -13.73 -0.84 -11.56
N SER A 182 -13.84 -1.02 -10.25
CA SER A 182 -13.33 -2.20 -9.54
C SER A 182 -13.99 -2.36 -8.17
N GLU A 183 -13.54 -3.31 -7.38
CA GLU A 183 -13.93 -3.43 -5.97
C GLU A 183 -13.24 -2.36 -5.12
N GLN A 184 -14.03 -1.47 -4.53
CA GLN A 184 -13.55 -0.48 -3.57
C GLN A 184 -13.42 -1.10 -2.18
N TYR A 185 -12.19 -1.42 -1.75
CA TYR A 185 -11.94 -2.11 -0.48
C TYR A 185 -12.12 -1.22 0.74
N TYR A 186 -12.99 -1.66 1.65
CA TYR A 186 -13.02 -1.20 3.04
C TYR A 186 -12.18 -2.15 3.89
N MET A 187 -11.23 -1.62 4.67
CA MET A 187 -10.19 -2.40 5.33
C MET A 187 -10.01 -2.02 6.79
N HIS A 188 -9.56 -2.96 7.61
CA HIS A 188 -8.85 -2.61 8.83
C HIS A 188 -7.38 -2.35 8.48
N VAL A 189 -6.85 -1.20 8.90
CA VAL A 189 -5.50 -0.76 8.55
C VAL A 189 -4.71 -0.44 9.81
N ASP A 190 -3.47 -0.94 9.86
CA ASP A 190 -2.52 -0.65 10.93
C ASP A 190 -2.17 0.86 10.94
N PRO A 191 -2.25 1.55 12.09
CA PRO A 191 -1.86 2.96 12.17
C PRO A 191 -0.37 3.22 11.85
N ASN A 192 0.46 2.19 11.80
CA ASN A 192 1.89 2.28 11.49
C ASN A 192 2.21 2.11 9.99
N VAL A 193 1.27 2.38 9.10
CA VAL A 193 1.52 2.39 7.66
C VAL A 193 1.79 3.80 7.16
N LYS A 194 2.62 3.93 6.13
CA LYS A 194 2.72 5.15 5.32
C LYS A 194 1.74 5.07 4.16
N VAL A 195 0.66 5.83 4.24
CA VAL A 195 -0.37 5.88 3.20
C VAL A 195 0.13 6.67 2.00
N LEU A 196 0.01 6.10 0.81
CA LEU A 196 0.41 6.70 -0.47
C LEU A 196 -0.79 7.13 -1.31
N ALA A 197 -1.88 6.36 -1.28
CA ALA A 197 -3.13 6.68 -1.94
C ALA A 197 -4.33 6.21 -1.12
N ALA A 198 -5.45 6.88 -1.27
CA ALA A 198 -6.68 6.60 -0.54
C ALA A 198 -7.91 6.77 -1.44
N THR A 199 -9.06 6.30 -0.99
CA THR A 199 -10.38 6.56 -1.58
C THR A 199 -11.34 7.06 -0.54
N THR A 200 -12.40 7.76 -0.95
CA THR A 200 -13.46 8.21 -0.06
C THR A 200 -14.74 7.46 -0.40
N PHE A 201 -15.33 6.80 0.60
CA PHE A 201 -16.59 6.10 0.45
C PHE A 201 -17.77 7.08 0.38
N THR A 202 -18.73 6.80 -0.50
CA THR A 202 -20.06 7.43 -0.48
C THR A 202 -20.97 6.70 0.50
N ASP A 203 -22.15 7.23 0.75
CA ASP A 203 -23.22 6.60 1.56
C ASP A 203 -24.17 5.73 0.73
N GLU A 204 -23.90 5.57 -0.58
CA GLU A 204 -24.78 4.91 -1.54
C GLU A 204 -25.01 3.42 -1.22
N HIS A 205 -23.93 2.68 -0.93
CA HIS A 205 -24.00 1.23 -0.71
C HIS A 205 -23.96 0.83 0.77
N ALA A 206 -23.47 1.73 1.63
CA ALA A 206 -23.38 1.53 3.08
C ALA A 206 -23.35 2.89 3.79
N ASN A 207 -24.50 3.38 4.22
CA ASN A 207 -24.65 4.75 4.71
C ASN A 207 -23.82 5.06 5.97
N TRP A 208 -23.44 4.05 6.75
CA TRP A 208 -22.63 4.22 7.97
C TRP A 208 -21.12 4.42 7.70
N ILE A 209 -20.66 4.29 6.45
CA ILE A 209 -19.28 4.58 6.08
C ILE A 209 -19.16 5.82 5.16
N GLY A 210 -20.26 6.50 4.87
CA GLY A 210 -20.24 7.71 4.05
C GLY A 210 -19.26 8.75 4.57
N GLY A 211 -18.35 9.20 3.70
CA GLY A 211 -17.26 10.12 4.03
C GLY A 211 -16.03 9.48 4.66
N ALA A 212 -16.01 8.16 4.86
CA ALA A 212 -14.81 7.47 5.34
C ALA A 212 -13.69 7.53 4.28
N VAL A 213 -12.54 8.07 4.66
CA VAL A 213 -11.32 8.04 3.85
C VAL A 213 -10.56 6.77 4.17
N MET A 214 -10.38 5.92 3.18
CA MET A 214 -9.79 4.60 3.34
C MET A 214 -8.47 4.47 2.57
N PRO A 215 -7.36 4.14 3.26
CA PRO A 215 -6.10 3.82 2.60
C PRO A 215 -6.28 2.71 1.56
N GLN A 216 -5.77 2.94 0.35
CA GLN A 216 -5.77 1.96 -0.74
C GLN A 216 -4.37 1.47 -1.09
N VAL A 217 -3.36 2.32 -0.89
CA VAL A 217 -1.96 1.97 -1.16
C VAL A 217 -1.12 2.42 0.02
N TRP A 218 -0.29 1.51 0.52
CA TRP A 218 0.64 1.83 1.60
C TRP A 218 1.94 1.05 1.54
N LYS A 219 2.88 1.53 2.31
CA LYS A 219 4.13 0.85 2.63
C LYS A 219 4.39 0.86 4.13
N LYS A 220 5.10 -0.14 4.62
CA LYS A 220 5.54 -0.25 6.02
C LYS A 220 6.81 -1.09 6.14
N TYR A 221 7.29 -1.24 7.36
CA TYR A 221 8.31 -2.23 7.70
C TYR A 221 7.75 -3.31 8.62
N TYR A 222 8.28 -4.52 8.46
CA TYR A 222 8.10 -5.62 9.40
C TYR A 222 9.48 -6.22 9.71
N GLY A 223 10.01 -5.93 10.91
CA GLY A 223 11.44 -6.12 11.16
C GLY A 223 12.27 -5.28 10.18
N ASP A 224 13.23 -5.89 9.51
CA ASP A 224 14.05 -5.24 8.49
C ASP A 224 13.43 -5.28 7.09
N GLY A 225 12.30 -5.99 6.91
CA GLY A 225 11.63 -6.19 5.63
C GLY A 225 10.70 -5.05 5.24
N ARG A 226 10.78 -4.62 3.98
CA ARG A 226 9.84 -3.67 3.36
C ARG A 226 8.58 -4.40 2.95
N VAL A 227 7.43 -3.83 3.29
CA VAL A 227 6.10 -4.34 2.94
C VAL A 227 5.39 -3.31 2.08
N PHE A 228 5.00 -3.71 0.89
CA PHE A 228 4.19 -2.89 -0.03
C PHE A 228 2.85 -3.56 -0.29
N TYR A 229 1.79 -2.78 -0.19
CA TYR A 229 0.43 -3.21 -0.50
C TYR A 229 -0.32 -2.18 -1.35
N SER A 230 -1.11 -2.68 -2.30
CA SER A 230 -2.11 -1.94 -3.05
C SER A 230 -3.45 -2.67 -3.00
N ALA A 231 -4.54 -1.99 -2.67
CA ALA A 231 -5.90 -2.55 -2.75
C ALA A 231 -6.45 -2.61 -4.19
N LEU A 232 -5.72 -2.05 -5.16
CA LEU A 232 -6.07 -2.05 -6.59
C LEU A 232 -5.70 -3.39 -7.21
N GLY A 233 -6.38 -3.79 -8.30
CA GLY A 233 -6.07 -5.03 -9.01
C GLY A 233 -6.95 -6.21 -8.59
N HIS A 234 -8.27 -5.99 -8.56
CA HIS A 234 -9.29 -7.03 -8.38
C HIS A 234 -9.15 -8.11 -9.47
N VAL A 235 -9.12 -7.67 -10.72
CA VAL A 235 -8.88 -8.51 -11.89
C VAL A 235 -7.75 -7.92 -12.72
N ILE A 236 -7.19 -8.73 -13.63
CA ILE A 236 -6.05 -8.31 -14.44
C ILE A 236 -6.33 -7.06 -15.29
N GLY A 237 -7.58 -6.85 -15.72
CA GLY A 237 -8.01 -5.67 -16.47
C GLY A 237 -7.85 -4.35 -15.70
N ASP A 238 -7.82 -4.37 -14.37
CA ASP A 238 -7.58 -3.18 -13.56
C ASP A 238 -6.22 -2.54 -13.83
N PHE A 239 -5.24 -3.33 -14.29
CA PHE A 239 -3.92 -2.86 -14.64
C PHE A 239 -3.83 -2.24 -16.06
N GLU A 240 -4.94 -2.13 -16.79
CA GLU A 240 -5.05 -1.25 -17.95
C GLU A 240 -5.08 0.23 -17.51
N VAL A 241 -5.43 0.52 -16.25
CA VAL A 241 -5.29 1.85 -15.67
C VAL A 241 -3.80 2.11 -15.38
N HIS A 242 -3.24 3.07 -16.08
CA HIS A 242 -1.81 3.38 -16.05
C HIS A 242 -1.28 3.60 -14.64
N GLU A 243 -1.99 4.40 -13.82
CA GLU A 243 -1.59 4.73 -12.46
C GLU A 243 -1.59 3.48 -11.57
N ALA A 244 -2.57 2.60 -11.71
CA ALA A 244 -2.65 1.36 -10.92
C ALA A 244 -1.46 0.44 -11.25
N LEU A 245 -1.14 0.26 -12.54
CA LEU A 245 0.01 -0.54 -12.99
C LEU A 245 1.33 0.05 -12.51
N GLU A 246 1.53 1.37 -12.66
CA GLU A 246 2.76 2.03 -12.25
C GLU A 246 2.97 1.97 -10.74
N ILE A 247 1.94 2.21 -9.93
CA ILE A 247 1.98 2.07 -8.48
C ILE A 247 2.45 0.65 -8.11
N GLN A 248 1.87 -0.37 -8.74
CA GLN A 248 2.22 -1.76 -8.45
C GLN A 248 3.67 -2.08 -8.83
N LYS A 249 4.11 -1.69 -10.02
CA LYS A 249 5.49 -1.91 -10.47
C LYS A 249 6.51 -1.19 -9.60
N ARG A 250 6.24 0.07 -9.24
CA ARG A 250 7.14 0.87 -8.39
C ARG A 250 7.18 0.34 -6.97
N GLY A 251 6.03 -0.13 -6.43
CA GLY A 251 5.95 -0.75 -5.11
C GLY A 251 6.76 -2.06 -5.03
N ILE A 252 6.67 -2.90 -6.06
CA ILE A 252 7.48 -4.12 -6.18
C ILE A 252 8.98 -3.78 -6.18
N ARG A 253 9.41 -2.80 -7.00
CA ARG A 253 10.81 -2.35 -7.03
C ARG A 253 11.27 -1.81 -5.67
N TRP A 254 10.43 -0.99 -5.01
CA TRP A 254 10.74 -0.44 -3.69
C TRP A 254 10.91 -1.54 -2.63
N ALA A 255 10.02 -2.54 -2.63
CA ALA A 255 10.10 -3.65 -1.69
C ALA A 255 11.35 -4.51 -1.92
N ALA A 256 11.76 -4.73 -3.18
CA ALA A 256 12.96 -5.50 -3.54
C ALA A 256 14.27 -4.87 -3.04
N GLU A 257 14.26 -3.59 -2.68
CA GLU A 257 15.42 -2.86 -2.15
C GLU A 257 15.62 -3.01 -0.63
N SER A 258 14.81 -3.82 0.04
CA SER A 258 14.78 -3.96 1.49
C SER A 258 16.16 -4.19 2.12
N LYS A 259 16.95 -5.13 1.58
CA LYS A 259 18.29 -5.47 2.09
C LYS A 259 19.40 -4.47 1.74
N TYR A 260 19.12 -3.52 0.85
CA TYR A 260 20.14 -2.67 0.22
C TYR A 260 20.11 -1.24 0.68
N HIS A 261 19.05 -0.84 1.37
CA HIS A 261 18.86 0.52 1.87
C HIS A 261 18.41 0.52 3.33
N PRO A 262 18.86 1.48 4.13
CA PRO A 262 18.38 1.64 5.49
C PRO A 262 16.89 1.93 5.51
N HIS A 263 16.26 1.74 6.67
CA HIS A 263 14.88 2.14 6.87
C HIS A 263 14.70 3.63 6.56
N GLU A 264 13.65 3.95 5.80
CA GLU A 264 13.22 5.32 5.63
C GLU A 264 12.58 5.79 6.94
N GLU A 265 12.96 6.97 7.41
CA GLU A 265 12.29 7.60 8.52
C GLU A 265 11.02 8.27 8.03
N TRP A 266 9.87 7.73 8.35
CA TRP A 266 8.61 8.44 8.23
C TRP A 266 7.80 8.31 9.51
N LEU A 267 7.15 9.38 9.87
CA LEU A 267 6.13 9.38 10.90
C LEU A 267 4.81 9.65 10.21
N SER A 268 3.97 8.66 10.15
CA SER A 268 2.60 8.79 9.65
C SER A 268 1.60 8.28 10.69
N PRO A 269 1.66 8.77 11.95
CA PRO A 269 0.66 8.38 12.91
C PRO A 269 -0.68 8.93 12.45
N ILE A 270 -1.63 8.05 12.16
CA ILE A 270 -3.01 8.42 11.83
C ILE A 270 -3.66 9.14 13.02
N TYR A 271 -3.22 8.80 14.23
CA TYR A 271 -3.70 9.39 15.48
C TYR A 271 -2.62 10.28 16.09
N LYS A 272 -2.79 11.59 15.99
CA LYS A 272 -2.03 12.62 16.70
C LYS A 272 -2.95 13.44 17.60
#